data_11cbaf648375d11f65d55c3ed43d4700
#
_entry.id   11cbaf648375d11f65d55c3ed43d4700
#
_cell.length_a   1.000
_cell.length_b   1.000
_cell.length_c   1.000
_cell.angle_alpha   90.00
_cell.angle_beta   90.00
_cell.angle_gamma   90.00
#
_symmetry.space_group_name_H-M   'P 1'
#
loop_
_entity.id
_entity.type
_entity.pdbx_description
1 polymer ?
#
loop_
_entity_poly.entity_id
_entity_poly.type
_entity_poly.pdbx_seq_one_letter_code
_entity_poly.pdbx_strand_id
1 'polypeptide(L)'
;MKQRWRFWASVALIWVFSTLVDRLWWTLQTGVPAWDQADYLNSAMDHGRALGVLPGGGWQGWQALLDLSPKIPPLASLVNGSVMALSGDAPEQAAWSLSLWHGLLLVVMAGWGRRLQDERRRLEIV
;
A
#
# COMPACT_ATOMS: atom_id res chain seq x y z
N MET A 1 19.18 -10.01 -22.40
CA MET A 1 17.88 -9.33 -22.30
C MET A 1 16.72 -10.26 -21.90
N LYS A 2 16.54 -11.44 -22.50
CA LYS A 2 15.43 -12.37 -22.24
C LYS A 2 15.30 -12.84 -20.77
N GLN A 3 16.41 -13.09 -20.09
CA GLN A 3 16.41 -13.57 -18.69
C GLN A 3 15.97 -12.49 -17.70
N ARG A 4 16.32 -11.22 -17.96
CA ARG A 4 15.95 -10.08 -17.13
C ARG A 4 14.43 -9.83 -17.15
N TRP A 5 13.82 -9.96 -18.32
CA TRP A 5 12.37 -9.80 -18.48
C TRP A 5 11.60 -10.91 -17.74
N ARG A 6 12.03 -12.17 -17.90
CA ARG A 6 11.41 -13.31 -17.22
C ARG A 6 11.39 -13.15 -15.70
N PHE A 7 12.49 -12.68 -15.12
CA PHE A 7 12.58 -12.42 -13.70
C PHE A 7 11.54 -11.38 -13.23
N TRP A 8 11.47 -10.24 -13.89
CA TRP A 8 10.49 -9.21 -13.51
C TRP A 8 9.06 -9.63 -13.80
N ALA A 9 8.83 -10.41 -14.84
CA ALA A 9 7.53 -11.01 -15.10
C ALA A 9 7.09 -11.96 -13.96
N SER A 10 8.01 -12.76 -13.40
CA SER A 10 7.71 -13.60 -12.23
C SER A 10 7.36 -12.77 -11.00
N VAL A 11 8.09 -11.68 -10.73
CA VAL A 11 7.78 -10.77 -9.63
C VAL A 11 6.38 -10.15 -9.81
N ALA A 12 6.06 -9.70 -11.02
CA ALA A 12 4.75 -9.15 -11.34
C ALA A 12 3.63 -10.19 -11.19
N LEU A 13 3.87 -11.43 -11.61
CA LEU A 13 2.91 -12.54 -11.45
C LEU A 13 2.64 -12.85 -9.97
N ILE A 14 3.67 -12.87 -9.13
CA ILE A 14 3.52 -13.07 -7.69
C ILE A 14 2.66 -11.95 -7.10
N TRP A 15 2.95 -10.70 -7.47
CA TRP A 15 2.17 -9.56 -7.00
C TRP A 15 0.71 -9.61 -7.42
N VAL A 16 0.45 -9.88 -8.70
CA VAL A 16 -0.92 -10.01 -9.24
C VAL A 16 -1.68 -11.14 -8.54
N PHE A 17 -1.04 -12.32 -8.41
CA PHE A 17 -1.67 -13.46 -7.75
C PHE A 17 -2.01 -13.14 -6.29
N SER A 18 -1.08 -12.58 -5.52
CA SER A 18 -1.32 -12.18 -4.13
C SER A 18 -2.46 -11.16 -4.03
N THR A 19 -2.47 -10.15 -4.90
CA THR A 19 -3.53 -9.14 -4.94
C THR A 19 -4.91 -9.75 -5.23
N LEU A 20 -4.97 -10.71 -6.16
CA LEU A 20 -6.23 -11.40 -6.48
C LEU A 20 -6.71 -12.27 -5.30
N VAL A 21 -5.80 -12.96 -4.62
CA VAL A 21 -6.13 -13.75 -3.41
C VAL A 21 -6.64 -12.85 -2.30
N ASP A 22 -5.98 -11.71 -2.03
CA ASP A 22 -6.45 -10.74 -1.04
C ASP A 22 -7.85 -10.20 -1.38
N ARG A 23 -8.08 -9.90 -2.65
CA ARG A 23 -9.40 -9.44 -3.12
C ARG A 23 -10.48 -10.50 -2.93
N LEU A 24 -10.19 -11.73 -3.32
CA LEU A 24 -11.12 -12.84 -3.13
C LEU A 24 -11.42 -13.03 -1.64
N TRP A 25 -10.39 -12.97 -0.80
CA TRP A 25 -10.55 -13.10 0.64
C TRP A 25 -11.46 -12.01 1.21
N TRP A 26 -11.26 -10.74 0.82
CA TRP A 26 -12.11 -9.62 1.24
C TRP A 26 -13.56 -9.78 0.79
N THR A 27 -13.83 -10.30 -0.40
CA THR A 27 -15.21 -10.55 -0.87
C THR A 27 -15.89 -11.67 -0.12
N LEU A 28 -15.13 -12.60 0.45
CA LEU A 28 -15.67 -13.72 1.24
C LEU A 28 -15.82 -13.39 2.73
N GLN A 29 -15.12 -12.36 3.21
CA GLN A 29 -15.18 -11.94 4.61
C GLN A 29 -16.40 -11.07 4.85
N THR A 30 -17.31 -11.58 5.69
CA THR A 30 -18.52 -10.86 6.14
C THR A 30 -18.39 -10.36 7.58
N GLY A 31 -17.26 -10.63 8.24
CA GLY A 31 -17.01 -10.24 9.64
C GLY A 31 -16.65 -8.77 9.80
N VAL A 32 -17.06 -8.17 10.91
CA VAL A 32 -16.61 -6.83 11.31
C VAL A 32 -15.12 -6.91 11.64
N PRO A 33 -14.30 -5.95 11.15
CA PRO A 33 -12.87 -5.90 11.49
C PRO A 33 -12.65 -5.89 13.01
N ALA A 34 -11.63 -6.60 13.47
CA ALA A 34 -11.22 -6.58 14.87
C ALA A 34 -10.78 -5.17 15.31
N TRP A 35 -10.80 -4.90 16.60
CA TRP A 35 -10.58 -3.59 17.23
C TRP A 35 -9.48 -2.74 16.57
N ASP A 36 -8.27 -3.25 16.50
CA ASP A 36 -7.14 -2.51 15.94
C ASP A 36 -7.30 -2.26 14.45
N GLN A 37 -7.83 -3.23 13.71
CA GLN A 37 -8.08 -3.09 12.27
C GLN A 37 -9.15 -2.03 11.99
N ALA A 38 -10.18 -1.96 12.83
CA ALA A 38 -11.21 -0.93 12.73
C ALA A 38 -10.64 0.47 13.01
N ASP A 39 -9.77 0.61 14.02
CA ASP A 39 -9.11 1.88 14.33
C ASP A 39 -8.21 2.35 13.18
N TYR A 40 -7.42 1.46 12.59
CA TYR A 40 -6.59 1.79 11.41
C TYR A 40 -7.44 2.18 10.20
N LEU A 41 -8.54 1.48 9.98
CA LEU A 41 -9.46 1.77 8.88
C LEU A 41 -10.15 3.13 9.09
N ASN A 42 -10.68 3.39 10.27
CA ASN A 42 -11.30 4.68 10.61
C ASN A 42 -10.30 5.84 10.46
N SER A 43 -9.08 5.67 10.96
CA SER A 43 -8.02 6.67 10.76
C SER A 43 -7.70 6.90 9.29
N ALA A 44 -7.70 5.87 8.46
CA ALA A 44 -7.51 6.02 7.02
C ALA A 44 -8.67 6.75 6.35
N MET A 45 -9.91 6.46 6.74
CA MET A 45 -11.10 7.15 6.23
C MET A 45 -11.08 8.62 6.60
N ASP A 46 -10.74 8.97 7.84
CA ASP A 46 -10.66 10.36 8.30
C ASP A 46 -9.57 11.14 7.56
N HIS A 47 -8.40 10.54 7.34
CA HIS A 47 -7.35 11.13 6.50
C HIS A 47 -7.81 11.27 5.04
N GLY A 48 -8.52 10.29 4.49
CA GLY A 48 -9.08 10.35 3.14
C GLY A 48 -10.05 11.50 2.96
N ARG A 49 -10.96 11.71 3.94
CA ARG A 49 -11.92 12.81 3.93
C ARG A 49 -11.20 14.17 4.04
N ALA A 50 -10.26 14.31 4.98
CA ALA A 50 -9.47 15.52 5.14
C ALA A 50 -8.67 15.85 3.87
N LEU A 51 -8.03 14.87 3.24
CA LEU A 51 -7.32 15.03 1.97
C LEU A 51 -8.26 15.43 0.83
N GLY A 52 -9.48 14.89 0.79
CA GLY A 52 -10.48 15.23 -0.22
C GLY A 52 -10.94 16.70 -0.16
N VAL A 53 -10.87 17.32 1.02
CA VAL A 53 -11.24 18.75 1.23
C VAL A 53 -10.08 19.69 0.87
N LEU A 54 -8.82 19.24 0.90
CA LEU A 54 -7.64 20.09 0.67
C LEU A 54 -7.71 20.95 -0.60
N PRO A 55 -8.10 20.41 -1.80
CA PRO A 55 -8.06 21.20 -3.03
C PRO A 55 -8.95 22.44 -3.05
N GLY A 56 -10.02 22.47 -2.25
CA GLY A 56 -10.98 23.59 -2.21
C GLY A 56 -11.05 24.31 -0.86
N GLY A 57 -10.46 23.72 0.18
CA GLY A 57 -10.65 24.16 1.57
C GLY A 57 -9.68 25.21 2.10
N GLY A 58 -8.64 25.56 1.35
CA GLY A 58 -7.61 26.50 1.81
C GLY A 58 -7.04 26.11 3.18
N TRP A 59 -6.90 27.09 4.10
CA TRP A 59 -6.39 26.82 5.43
C TRP A 59 -7.26 25.87 6.27
N GLN A 60 -8.58 25.91 6.09
CA GLN A 60 -9.50 25.01 6.79
C GLN A 60 -9.29 23.53 6.39
N GLY A 61 -8.98 23.28 5.12
CA GLY A 61 -8.62 21.94 4.66
C GLY A 61 -7.36 21.41 5.34
N TRP A 62 -6.34 22.26 5.49
CA TRP A 62 -5.12 21.90 6.23
C TRP A 62 -5.39 21.68 7.72
N GLN A 63 -6.21 22.52 8.36
CA GLN A 63 -6.60 22.32 9.75
C GLN A 63 -7.30 20.97 9.94
N ALA A 64 -8.23 20.61 9.07
CA ALA A 64 -8.91 19.32 9.14
C ALA A 64 -7.93 18.13 9.13
N LEU A 65 -6.83 18.24 8.38
CA LEU A 65 -5.79 17.21 8.36
C LEU A 65 -4.90 17.22 9.60
N LEU A 66 -4.56 18.42 10.11
CA LEU A 66 -3.66 18.60 11.26
C LEU A 66 -4.35 18.28 12.59
N ASP A 67 -5.66 18.45 12.66
CA ASP A 67 -6.46 18.18 13.86
C ASP A 67 -6.81 16.68 14.02
N LEU A 68 -6.44 15.84 13.04
CA LEU A 68 -6.63 14.40 13.16
C LEU A 68 -5.79 13.83 14.31
N SER A 69 -6.40 12.92 15.05
CA SER A 69 -5.76 12.31 16.22
C SER A 69 -4.46 11.58 15.86
N PRO A 70 -3.34 11.88 16.54
CA PRO A 70 -2.06 11.21 16.31
C PRO A 70 -1.96 9.82 16.95
N LYS A 71 -3.07 9.23 17.39
CA LYS A 71 -3.12 7.93 18.09
C LYS A 71 -2.46 6.80 17.28
N ILE A 72 -2.52 6.90 15.95
CA ILE A 72 -1.92 5.93 15.01
C ILE A 72 -0.85 6.65 14.20
N PRO A 73 0.30 6.00 13.91
CA PRO A 73 1.33 6.59 13.07
C PRO A 73 0.75 7.11 11.75
N PRO A 74 0.89 8.40 11.43
CA PRO A 74 0.12 9.04 10.36
C PRO A 74 0.47 8.53 8.96
N LEU A 75 1.67 7.99 8.76
CA LEU A 75 2.14 7.57 7.42
C LEU A 75 1.24 6.49 6.81
N ALA A 76 0.90 5.45 7.57
CA ALA A 76 0.03 4.39 7.08
C ALA A 76 -1.38 4.92 6.78
N SER A 77 -1.93 5.74 7.68
CA SER A 77 -3.25 6.34 7.52
C SER A 77 -3.29 7.34 6.37
N LEU A 78 -2.23 8.12 6.15
CA LEU A 78 -2.12 9.04 5.01
C LEU A 78 -2.08 8.29 3.68
N VAL A 79 -1.32 7.21 3.57
CA VAL A 79 -1.24 6.43 2.32
C VAL A 79 -2.58 5.75 2.05
N ASN A 80 -3.15 5.07 3.04
CA ASN A 80 -4.46 4.42 2.91
C ASN A 80 -5.55 5.46 2.63
N GLY A 81 -5.54 6.58 3.33
CA GLY A 81 -6.45 7.70 3.12
C GLY A 81 -6.32 8.33 1.74
N SER A 82 -5.12 8.43 1.19
CA SER A 82 -4.92 8.91 -0.19
C SER A 82 -5.58 8.00 -1.22
N VAL A 83 -5.49 6.68 -1.03
CA VAL A 83 -6.19 5.72 -1.89
C VAL A 83 -7.70 5.89 -1.75
N MET A 84 -8.21 6.03 -0.53
CA MET A 84 -9.63 6.22 -0.26
C MET A 84 -10.15 7.55 -0.80
N ALA A 85 -9.38 8.63 -0.71
CA ALA A 85 -9.74 9.94 -1.29
C ALA A 85 -9.95 9.87 -2.81
N LEU A 86 -9.24 8.98 -3.48
CA LEU A 86 -9.32 8.80 -4.94
C LEU A 86 -10.36 7.77 -5.36
N SER A 87 -10.61 6.75 -4.54
CA SER A 87 -11.39 5.57 -4.92
C SER A 87 -12.69 5.38 -4.12
N GLY A 88 -12.88 6.16 -3.04
CA GLY A 88 -14.05 6.10 -2.16
C GLY A 88 -13.77 5.49 -0.80
N ASP A 89 -14.67 5.76 0.16
CA ASP A 89 -14.53 5.44 1.59
C ASP A 89 -14.79 3.96 1.94
N ALA A 90 -14.93 3.07 0.96
CA ALA A 90 -15.23 1.68 1.24
C ALA A 90 -14.01 0.95 1.84
N PRO A 91 -14.20 0.09 2.86
CA PRO A 91 -13.11 -0.66 3.49
C PRO A 91 -12.25 -1.45 2.51
N GLU A 92 -12.85 -1.94 1.43
CA GLU A 92 -12.16 -2.68 0.37
C GLU A 92 -11.09 -1.83 -0.33
N GLN A 93 -11.22 -0.51 -0.29
CA GLN A 93 -10.22 0.39 -0.89
C GLN A 93 -8.90 0.40 -0.11
N ALA A 94 -8.95 0.17 1.22
CA ALA A 94 -7.73 0.00 2.02
C ALA A 94 -6.89 -1.19 1.54
N ALA A 95 -7.50 -2.25 1.04
CA ALA A 95 -6.79 -3.41 0.51
C ALA A 95 -5.94 -3.08 -0.74
N TRP A 96 -6.29 -2.05 -1.51
CA TRP A 96 -5.46 -1.59 -2.63
C TRP A 96 -4.15 -0.98 -2.17
N SER A 97 -4.15 -0.22 -1.07
CA SER A 97 -2.92 0.32 -0.51
C SER A 97 -1.99 -0.78 0.00
N LEU A 98 -2.52 -1.82 0.63
CA LEU A 98 -1.75 -3.00 1.03
C LEU A 98 -1.12 -3.69 -0.17
N SER A 99 -1.86 -3.85 -1.27
CA SER A 99 -1.34 -4.42 -2.52
C SER A 99 -0.22 -3.58 -3.12
N LEU A 100 -0.31 -2.25 -3.05
CA LEU A 100 0.75 -1.34 -3.50
C LEU A 100 2.02 -1.47 -2.64
N TRP A 101 1.87 -1.50 -1.31
CA TRP A 101 2.98 -1.72 -0.38
C TRP A 101 3.66 -3.07 -0.61
N HIS A 102 2.88 -4.13 -0.80
CA HIS A 102 3.38 -5.45 -1.12
C HIS A 102 4.15 -5.45 -2.45
N GLY A 103 3.61 -4.81 -3.48
CA GLY A 103 4.29 -4.66 -4.77
C GLY A 103 5.63 -3.92 -4.64
N LEU A 104 5.64 -2.81 -3.90
CA LEU A 104 6.87 -2.05 -3.62
C LEU A 104 7.90 -2.91 -2.89
N LEU A 105 7.50 -3.64 -1.86
CA LEU A 105 8.37 -4.55 -1.11
C LEU A 105 8.97 -5.62 -2.03
N LEU A 106 8.17 -6.26 -2.88
CA LEU A 106 8.64 -7.26 -3.84
C LEU A 106 9.67 -6.67 -4.81
N VAL A 107 9.43 -5.46 -5.32
CA VAL A 107 10.38 -4.78 -6.23
C VAL A 107 11.70 -4.48 -5.52
N VAL A 108 11.65 -3.96 -4.30
CA VAL A 108 12.86 -3.65 -3.51
C VAL A 108 13.65 -4.92 -3.21
N MET A 109 12.99 -5.96 -2.71
CA MET A 109 13.64 -7.24 -2.38
C MET A 109 14.22 -7.92 -3.63
N ALA A 110 13.47 -7.94 -4.72
CA ALA A 110 13.92 -8.51 -5.98
C ALA A 110 15.11 -7.74 -6.57
N GLY A 111 15.07 -6.41 -6.52
CA GLY A 111 16.17 -5.54 -6.95
C GLY A 111 17.43 -5.76 -6.12
N TRP A 112 17.28 -5.87 -4.81
CA TRP A 112 18.40 -6.12 -3.89
C TRP A 112 18.99 -7.52 -4.10
N GLY A 113 18.15 -8.55 -4.18
CA GLY A 113 18.61 -9.92 -4.45
C GLY A 113 19.41 -10.04 -5.73
N ARG A 114 19.01 -9.31 -6.79
CA ARG A 114 19.79 -9.24 -8.04
C ARG A 114 21.14 -8.58 -7.88
N ARG A 115 21.23 -7.47 -7.15
CA ARG A 115 22.51 -6.79 -6.88
C ARG A 115 23.48 -7.72 -6.17
N LEU A 116 23.02 -8.42 -5.13
CA LEU A 116 23.84 -9.39 -4.40
C LEU A 116 24.33 -10.53 -5.29
N GLN A 117 23.49 -11.04 -6.21
CA GLN A 117 23.90 -12.06 -7.17
C GLN A 117 24.96 -11.55 -8.16
N ASP A 118 24.80 -10.33 -8.65
CA ASP A 118 25.76 -9.72 -9.57
C ASP A 118 27.11 -9.46 -8.89
N GLU A 119 27.11 -9.03 -7.63
CA GLU A 119 28.34 -8.86 -6.83
C GLU A 119 29.04 -10.20 -6.60
N ARG A 120 28.31 -11.22 -6.19
CA ARG A 120 28.84 -12.56 -5.96
C ARG A 120 29.52 -13.12 -7.21
N ARG A 121 28.89 -13.01 -8.37
CA ARG A 121 29.45 -13.43 -9.65
C ARG A 121 30.75 -12.68 -10.00
N ARG A 122 30.85 -11.41 -9.66
CA ARG A 122 32.09 -10.63 -9.88
C ARG A 122 33.25 -11.14 -9.04
N LEU A 123 32.98 -11.56 -7.79
CA LEU A 123 33.99 -12.09 -6.88
C LEU A 123 34.47 -13.49 -7.27
N GLU A 124 33.62 -14.28 -7.95
CA GLU A 124 33.98 -15.63 -8.43
C GLU A 124 34.84 -15.62 -9.71
N ILE A 125 35.01 -14.48 -10.37
CA ILE A 125 35.78 -14.31 -11.61
C ILE A 125 37.21 -13.78 -11.34
N VAL A 126 37.50 -13.36 -10.11
CA VAL A 126 38.83 -12.90 -9.66
C VAL A 126 39.59 -14.02 -9.00
#